data_eab8047e45809b486f4652665080f5d9
#
_entry.id   eab8047e45809b486f4652665080f5d9
#
_cell.length_a   1.000
_cell.length_b   1.000
_cell.length_c   1.000
_cell.angle_alpha   90.00
_cell.angle_beta   90.00
_cell.angle_gamma   90.00
#
_symmetry.space_group_name_H-M   'P 1'
#
loop_
_entity.id
_entity.type
_entity.pdbx_description
1 polymer ?
#
loop_
_entity_poly.entity_id
_entity_poly.type
_entity_poly.pdbx_seq_one_letter_code
_entity_poly.pdbx_strand_id
1 'polypeptide(L)'
;MKKGLKKVLKISGFSLACIAGVIAFVITLTSTIGAIAYNKFYSNSIKLFKIPGISEGYVAQGIEYLDDQKIYIMSSYNKNHNKASCLHVIANDGKTKKEVKLLNQDGSNYIKHCGGVEAYGNFVYVAGKSQFDVFRLDELLNANKGGAIKSIGAIDVHNNASLVYLDKDTNIIYSGEFEKEKSGYKTDSTHHLKTPCGDYNKALIIGYRVDESKEFGIDPVPVEAISIPSLAQGMCFTEKYAVMSTSWGISTSKFFYYDLSKMNVIGNINISGTEFNVPYYAFDSSNLVKVQKAPPMSEELEYVDGRLVYLTESASNKYIFGKWTGGYYARGLKVD
;
A
#
# COMPACT_ATOMS: atom_id res chain seq x y z
N MET A 1 -21.16 56.03 12.13
CA MET A 1 -20.15 55.00 11.94
C MET A 1 -20.24 53.83 12.97
N LYS A 2 -20.35 54.00 14.27
CA LYS A 2 -20.33 52.91 15.26
C LYS A 2 -21.50 51.88 15.17
N LYS A 3 -22.71 52.26 14.70
CA LYS A 3 -23.86 51.35 14.59
C LYS A 3 -23.73 50.43 13.34
N GLY A 4 -23.18 50.90 12.23
CA GLY A 4 -22.96 50.05 11.03
C GLY A 4 -21.89 48.99 11.24
N LEU A 5 -20.79 49.33 11.91
CA LEU A 5 -19.70 48.39 12.21
C LEU A 5 -20.17 47.24 13.15
N LYS A 6 -21.00 47.54 14.18
CA LYS A 6 -21.58 46.51 15.05
C LYS A 6 -22.55 45.58 14.32
N LYS A 7 -23.26 46.06 13.28
CA LYS A 7 -24.17 45.23 12.47
C LYS A 7 -23.38 44.30 11.52
N VAL A 8 -22.31 44.81 10.89
CA VAL A 8 -21.42 44.02 10.05
C VAL A 8 -20.70 42.93 10.86
N LEU A 9 -20.18 43.26 12.07
CA LEU A 9 -19.55 42.29 12.95
C LEU A 9 -20.52 41.20 13.45
N LYS A 10 -21.81 41.55 13.70
CA LYS A 10 -22.82 40.54 14.06
C LYS A 10 -23.19 39.64 12.91
N ILE A 11 -23.30 40.16 11.69
CA ILE A 11 -23.60 39.36 10.48
C ILE A 11 -22.42 38.41 10.14
N SER A 12 -21.18 38.91 10.23
CA SER A 12 -19.99 38.05 10.00
C SER A 12 -19.85 37.00 11.10
N GLY A 13 -20.13 37.32 12.37
CA GLY A 13 -20.11 36.32 13.45
C GLY A 13 -21.19 35.26 13.32
N PHE A 14 -22.41 35.63 12.89
CA PHE A 14 -23.49 34.67 12.64
C PHE A 14 -23.15 33.76 11.45
N SER A 15 -22.60 34.32 10.36
CA SER A 15 -22.16 33.53 9.20
C SER A 15 -21.03 32.56 9.55
N LEU A 16 -20.07 32.97 10.38
CA LEU A 16 -19.01 32.10 10.87
C LEU A 16 -19.54 30.95 11.74
N ALA A 17 -20.50 31.24 12.63
CA ALA A 17 -21.14 30.23 13.47
C ALA A 17 -21.95 29.23 12.65
N CYS A 18 -22.66 29.65 11.61
CA CYS A 18 -23.36 28.77 10.68
C CYS A 18 -22.40 27.86 9.93
N ILE A 19 -21.27 28.39 9.40
CA ILE A 19 -20.25 27.61 8.72
C ILE A 19 -19.62 26.57 9.68
N ALA A 20 -19.27 26.97 10.89
CA ALA A 20 -18.75 26.06 11.90
C ALA A 20 -19.75 24.94 12.26
N GLY A 21 -21.04 25.29 12.36
CA GLY A 21 -22.12 24.33 12.60
C GLY A 21 -22.27 23.30 11.47
N VAL A 22 -22.22 23.76 10.22
CA VAL A 22 -22.25 22.87 9.05
C VAL A 22 -21.03 21.95 9.01
N ILE A 23 -19.84 22.47 9.27
CA ILE A 23 -18.62 21.68 9.34
C ILE A 23 -18.70 20.62 10.44
N ALA A 24 -19.13 21.00 11.65
CA ALA A 24 -19.30 20.07 12.76
C ALA A 24 -20.35 18.99 12.44
N PHE A 25 -21.46 19.35 11.81
CA PHE A 25 -22.48 18.40 11.35
C PHE A 25 -21.93 17.41 10.33
N VAL A 26 -21.20 17.87 9.31
CA VAL A 26 -20.57 17.01 8.29
C VAL A 26 -19.56 16.06 8.93
N ILE A 27 -18.71 16.55 9.83
CA ILE A 27 -17.74 15.72 10.57
C ILE A 27 -18.46 14.64 11.39
N THR A 28 -19.48 15.01 12.14
CA THR A 28 -20.26 14.07 12.97
C THR A 28 -20.95 13.02 12.10
N LEU A 29 -21.59 13.45 11.01
CA LEU A 29 -22.28 12.57 10.08
C LEU A 29 -21.33 11.56 9.43
N THR A 30 -20.19 12.03 8.89
CA THR A 30 -19.18 11.15 8.26
C THR A 30 -18.56 10.19 9.25
N SER A 31 -18.26 10.64 10.48
CA SER A 31 -17.75 9.78 11.56
C SER A 31 -18.76 8.70 11.96
N THR A 32 -20.04 9.07 12.07
CA THR A 32 -21.11 8.13 12.43
C THR A 32 -21.35 7.11 11.33
N ILE A 33 -21.42 7.54 10.07
CA ILE A 33 -21.57 6.64 8.92
C ILE A 33 -20.37 5.69 8.84
N GLY A 34 -19.14 6.19 8.99
CA GLY A 34 -17.93 5.37 8.99
C GLY A 34 -17.92 4.35 10.14
N ALA A 35 -18.32 4.74 11.35
CA ALA A 35 -18.40 3.86 12.49
C ALA A 35 -19.44 2.73 12.28
N ILE A 36 -20.61 3.05 11.72
CA ILE A 36 -21.66 2.06 11.42
C ILE A 36 -21.22 1.13 10.26
N ALA A 37 -20.75 1.71 9.16
CA ALA A 37 -20.42 0.97 7.95
C ALA A 37 -19.26 -0.03 8.17
N TYR A 38 -18.30 0.29 9.04
CA TYR A 38 -17.11 -0.51 9.30
C TYR A 38 -17.04 -1.05 10.74
N ASN A 39 -18.17 -1.06 11.48
CA ASN A 39 -18.18 -1.50 12.88
C ASN A 39 -17.62 -2.92 13.04
N LYS A 40 -18.08 -3.88 12.23
CA LYS A 40 -17.58 -5.27 12.25
C LYS A 40 -16.08 -5.34 11.95
N PHE A 41 -15.59 -4.50 11.04
CA PHE A 41 -14.18 -4.43 10.71
C PHE A 41 -13.36 -3.89 11.90
N TYR A 42 -13.80 -2.79 12.49
CA TYR A 42 -13.09 -2.18 13.62
C TYR A 42 -13.15 -3.02 14.90
N SER A 43 -14.26 -3.70 15.16
CA SER A 43 -14.38 -4.60 16.33
C SER A 43 -13.47 -5.83 16.24
N ASN A 44 -13.15 -6.29 15.02
CA ASN A 44 -12.26 -7.43 14.77
C ASN A 44 -10.79 -7.01 14.56
N SER A 45 -10.47 -5.74 14.72
CA SER A 45 -9.13 -5.20 14.52
C SER A 45 -8.61 -4.47 15.75
N ILE A 46 -7.30 -4.51 15.95
CA ILE A 46 -6.60 -3.71 16.97
C ILE A 46 -5.85 -2.55 16.31
N LYS A 47 -5.68 -1.46 17.02
CA LYS A 47 -4.78 -0.36 16.61
C LYS A 47 -3.35 -0.78 16.91
N LEU A 48 -2.47 -0.68 15.94
CA LEU A 48 -1.06 -0.98 16.09
C LEU A 48 -0.27 0.30 16.33
N PHE A 49 -0.29 1.21 15.37
CA PHE A 49 0.38 2.51 15.49
C PHE A 49 -0.37 3.60 14.75
N LYS A 50 -0.13 4.84 15.17
CA LYS A 50 -0.60 6.01 14.42
C LYS A 50 0.26 6.16 13.16
N ILE A 51 -0.37 6.27 12.00
CA ILE A 51 0.33 6.45 10.72
C ILE A 51 1.12 7.76 10.78
N PRO A 52 2.47 7.73 10.67
CA PRO A 52 3.30 8.94 10.72
C PRO A 52 3.17 9.77 9.43
N GLY A 53 3.60 11.03 9.49
CA GLY A 53 3.71 11.94 8.34
C GLY A 53 2.41 12.47 7.74
N ILE A 54 1.24 11.96 8.15
CA ILE A 54 -0.06 12.34 7.53
C ILE A 54 -0.42 13.81 7.73
N SER A 55 0.02 14.42 8.81
CA SER A 55 -0.18 15.86 9.10
C SER A 55 0.84 16.75 8.37
N GLU A 56 1.98 16.21 8.01
CA GLU A 56 3.09 16.86 7.31
C GLU A 56 2.93 16.78 5.77
N GLY A 57 1.85 16.16 5.31
CA GLY A 57 1.52 16.02 3.89
C GLY A 57 2.12 14.78 3.23
N TYR A 58 2.49 13.78 4.03
CA TYR A 58 2.83 12.46 3.53
C TYR A 58 1.59 11.57 3.39
N VAL A 59 1.65 10.69 2.41
CA VAL A 59 0.59 9.74 2.04
C VAL A 59 1.18 8.35 2.17
N ALA A 60 0.69 7.59 3.13
CA ALA A 60 1.16 6.24 3.44
C ALA A 60 0.79 5.27 2.31
N GLN A 61 1.69 4.33 1.99
CA GLN A 61 1.51 3.37 0.91
C GLN A 61 1.89 1.96 1.33
N GLY A 62 3.17 1.67 1.47
CA GLY A 62 3.70 0.35 1.78
C GLY A 62 3.92 0.11 3.26
N ILE A 63 3.93 -1.16 3.65
CA ILE A 63 4.23 -1.61 5.01
C ILE A 63 4.93 -2.96 4.97
N GLU A 64 6.05 -3.08 5.68
CA GLU A 64 6.82 -4.29 5.90
C GLU A 64 7.10 -4.48 7.39
N TYR A 65 7.18 -5.72 7.85
CA TYR A 65 7.56 -6.06 9.22
C TYR A 65 8.85 -6.86 9.27
N LEU A 66 9.85 -6.32 9.93
CA LEU A 66 11.12 -6.99 10.19
C LEU A 66 11.05 -7.77 11.49
N ASP A 67 10.94 -9.08 11.39
CA ASP A 67 10.77 -9.99 12.52
C ASP A 67 11.94 -9.94 13.51
N ASP A 68 13.18 -9.91 13.02
CA ASP A 68 14.38 -9.89 13.86
C ASP A 68 14.51 -8.61 14.68
N GLN A 69 14.19 -7.46 14.07
CA GLN A 69 14.29 -6.14 14.70
C GLN A 69 13.02 -5.74 15.46
N LYS A 70 11.92 -6.48 15.28
CA LYS A 70 10.59 -6.17 15.82
C LYS A 70 10.15 -4.73 15.51
N ILE A 71 10.25 -4.35 14.22
CA ILE A 71 9.88 -3.01 13.74
C ILE A 71 9.06 -3.12 12.44
N TYR A 72 8.24 -2.09 12.21
CA TYR A 72 7.63 -1.85 10.90
C TYR A 72 8.44 -0.84 10.11
N ILE A 73 8.53 -1.05 8.81
CA ILE A 73 8.95 -0.05 7.83
C ILE A 73 7.71 0.34 7.04
N MET A 74 7.44 1.64 6.93
CA MET A 74 6.32 2.16 6.18
C MET A 74 6.81 3.15 5.13
N SER A 75 6.43 2.97 3.87
CA SER A 75 6.71 3.93 2.81
C SER A 75 5.65 5.02 2.73
N SER A 76 6.05 6.20 2.29
CA SER A 76 5.13 7.31 2.04
C SER A 76 5.69 8.29 1.00
N TYR A 77 4.82 8.88 0.19
CA TYR A 77 5.20 9.96 -0.71
C TYR A 77 4.65 11.32 -0.26
N ASN A 78 5.30 12.40 -0.69
CA ASN A 78 4.77 13.74 -0.46
C ASN A 78 3.63 14.05 -1.41
N LYS A 79 2.48 14.49 -0.91
CA LYS A 79 1.25 14.73 -1.68
C LYS A 79 1.39 15.68 -2.88
N ASN A 80 2.36 16.58 -2.84
CA ASN A 80 2.63 17.57 -3.89
C ASN A 80 3.82 17.16 -4.79
N HIS A 81 4.46 16.01 -4.51
CA HIS A 81 5.66 15.52 -5.21
C HIS A 81 6.80 16.57 -5.30
N ASN A 82 6.91 17.43 -4.30
CA ASN A 82 7.93 18.49 -4.22
C ASN A 82 8.91 18.32 -3.06
N LYS A 83 8.76 17.25 -2.28
CA LYS A 83 9.68 16.81 -1.23
C LYS A 83 10.00 15.35 -1.45
N ALA A 84 11.12 14.90 -0.92
CA ALA A 84 11.49 13.50 -0.94
C ALA A 84 10.41 12.62 -0.31
N SER A 85 10.13 11.48 -0.91
CA SER A 85 9.39 10.39 -0.29
C SER A 85 10.19 9.84 0.89
N CYS A 86 9.54 9.18 1.82
CA CYS A 86 10.16 8.76 3.10
C CYS A 86 9.89 7.30 3.42
N LEU A 87 10.82 6.69 4.14
CA LEU A 87 10.58 5.49 4.94
C LEU A 87 10.48 5.87 6.42
N HIS A 88 9.46 5.36 7.07
CA HIS A 88 9.24 5.53 8.51
C HIS A 88 9.57 4.23 9.22
N VAL A 89 10.45 4.27 10.20
CA VAL A 89 10.77 3.13 11.07
C VAL A 89 9.95 3.25 12.34
N ILE A 90 9.11 2.24 12.61
CA ILE A 90 8.16 2.25 13.73
C ILE A 90 8.45 1.03 14.61
N ALA A 91 8.58 1.25 15.92
CA ALA A 91 8.78 0.17 16.88
C ALA A 91 7.50 -0.67 17.03
N ASN A 92 7.63 -1.92 17.47
CA ASN A 92 6.48 -2.80 17.72
C ASN A 92 5.51 -2.25 18.80
N ASP A 93 6.00 -1.36 19.68
CA ASP A 93 5.15 -0.62 20.63
C ASP A 93 4.35 0.53 19.98
N GLY A 94 4.43 0.68 18.68
CA GLY A 94 3.71 1.67 17.89
C GLY A 94 4.35 3.07 17.86
N LYS A 95 5.52 3.27 18.48
CA LYS A 95 6.21 4.56 18.45
C LYS A 95 7.06 4.71 17.21
N THR A 96 6.87 5.79 16.46
CA THR A 96 7.76 6.15 15.35
C THR A 96 9.16 6.46 15.87
N LYS A 97 10.14 5.63 15.49
CA LYS A 97 11.54 5.82 15.86
C LYS A 97 12.16 6.93 15.01
N LYS A 98 11.94 6.89 13.70
CA LYS A 98 12.48 7.88 12.77
C LYS A 98 11.71 7.95 11.46
N GLU A 99 11.84 9.08 10.79
CA GLU A 99 11.52 9.33 9.38
C GLU A 99 12.84 9.53 8.64
N VAL A 100 13.02 8.83 7.51
CA VAL A 100 14.23 8.86 6.70
C VAL A 100 13.82 9.18 5.26
N LYS A 101 14.40 10.26 4.69
CA LYS A 101 14.14 10.70 3.33
C LYS A 101 14.82 9.78 2.33
N LEU A 102 14.19 9.57 1.19
CA LEU A 102 14.75 8.84 0.07
C LEU A 102 15.38 9.79 -0.95
N LEU A 103 16.57 9.45 -1.42
CA LEU A 103 17.26 10.17 -2.49
C LEU A 103 17.49 9.24 -3.67
N ASN A 104 17.52 9.79 -4.88
CA ASN A 104 17.98 9.11 -6.07
C ASN A 104 19.49 8.83 -6.00
N GLN A 105 20.02 8.02 -6.90
CA GLN A 105 21.47 7.73 -6.99
C GLN A 105 22.33 8.99 -7.17
N ASP A 106 21.81 10.02 -7.84
CA ASP A 106 22.50 11.31 -8.02
C ASP A 106 22.42 12.24 -6.80
N GLY A 107 21.69 11.83 -5.75
CA GLY A 107 21.50 12.61 -4.53
C GLY A 107 20.30 13.60 -4.60
N SER A 108 19.60 13.68 -5.70
CA SER A 108 18.36 14.46 -5.78
C SER A 108 17.22 13.81 -4.98
N ASN A 109 16.19 14.58 -4.64
CA ASN A 109 15.02 14.05 -3.93
C ASN A 109 14.33 12.94 -4.75
N TYR A 110 14.13 11.78 -4.12
CA TYR A 110 13.29 10.72 -4.65
C TYR A 110 11.82 11.10 -4.45
N ILE A 111 11.13 11.47 -5.51
CA ILE A 111 9.75 11.98 -5.46
C ILE A 111 8.71 11.01 -6.05
N LYS A 112 9.11 9.74 -6.24
CA LYS A 112 8.21 8.70 -6.76
C LYS A 112 7.13 8.31 -5.74
N HIS A 113 6.13 7.56 -6.17
CA HIS A 113 4.94 7.22 -5.40
C HIS A 113 5.21 6.29 -4.20
N CYS A 114 6.20 5.39 -4.26
CA CYS A 114 6.51 4.39 -3.23
C CYS A 114 5.33 3.45 -2.94
N GLY A 115 4.75 2.83 -3.97
CA GLY A 115 3.52 2.05 -3.89
C GLY A 115 3.57 0.83 -2.95
N GLY A 116 4.76 0.26 -2.71
CA GLY A 116 4.99 -0.81 -1.75
C GLY A 116 6.42 -0.76 -1.22
N VAL A 117 6.67 -1.42 -0.10
CA VAL A 117 8.00 -1.56 0.50
C VAL A 117 8.19 -2.96 1.05
N GLU A 118 9.36 -3.56 0.76
CA GLU A 118 9.74 -4.89 1.21
C GLU A 118 11.23 -4.91 1.59
N ALA A 119 11.67 -5.88 2.40
CA ALA A 119 13.06 -6.02 2.78
C ALA A 119 13.54 -7.48 2.74
N TYR A 120 14.75 -7.69 2.20
CA TYR A 120 15.42 -8.97 2.20
C TYR A 120 16.93 -8.79 2.35
N GLY A 121 17.55 -9.57 3.24
CA GLY A 121 18.97 -9.42 3.56
C GLY A 121 19.29 -8.00 4.01
N ASN A 122 20.24 -7.35 3.35
CA ASN A 122 20.59 -5.94 3.63
C ASN A 122 19.98 -4.96 2.61
N PHE A 123 18.86 -5.32 1.98
CA PHE A 123 18.20 -4.49 0.96
C PHE A 123 16.78 -4.14 1.36
N VAL A 124 16.37 -2.93 0.96
CA VAL A 124 14.99 -2.44 1.01
C VAL A 124 14.57 -2.12 -0.40
N TYR A 125 13.47 -2.72 -0.85
CA TYR A 125 12.89 -2.54 -2.17
C TYR A 125 11.68 -1.64 -2.07
N VAL A 126 11.62 -0.64 -2.94
CA VAL A 126 10.49 0.28 -3.02
C VAL A 126 9.89 0.18 -4.40
N ALA A 127 8.60 -0.19 -4.49
CA ALA A 127 7.91 -0.30 -5.77
C ALA A 127 7.76 1.08 -6.44
N GLY A 128 8.23 1.18 -7.68
CA GLY A 128 8.25 2.43 -8.41
C GLY A 128 8.14 2.26 -9.92
N LYS A 129 6.95 2.24 -10.48
CA LYS A 129 6.66 1.99 -11.90
C LYS A 129 7.14 0.61 -12.33
N SER A 130 8.06 0.53 -13.33
CA SER A 130 8.55 -0.73 -13.88
C SER A 130 9.76 -1.31 -13.16
N GLN A 131 10.03 -0.90 -11.92
CA GLN A 131 11.23 -1.30 -11.20
C GLN A 131 11.00 -1.33 -9.69
N PHE A 132 11.84 -2.08 -8.99
CA PHE A 132 12.09 -1.85 -7.57
C PHE A 132 13.31 -0.95 -7.44
N ASP A 133 13.15 0.22 -6.83
CA ASP A 133 14.29 1.04 -6.41
C ASP A 133 14.88 0.45 -5.13
N VAL A 134 16.20 0.27 -5.10
CA VAL A 134 16.89 -0.47 -4.03
C VAL A 134 17.65 0.48 -3.10
N PHE A 135 17.50 0.27 -1.81
CA PHE A 135 18.18 0.99 -0.74
C PHE A 135 18.87 0.01 0.21
N ARG A 136 19.80 0.48 1.03
CA ARG A 136 20.44 -0.32 2.07
C ARG A 136 19.64 -0.33 3.36
N LEU A 137 19.39 -1.52 3.91
CA LEU A 137 18.66 -1.69 5.18
C LEU A 137 19.50 -1.18 6.37
N ASP A 138 20.79 -1.48 6.40
CA ASP A 138 21.70 -0.98 7.45
C ASP A 138 21.79 0.54 7.45
N GLU A 139 21.85 1.20 6.29
CA GLU A 139 21.78 2.66 6.19
C GLU A 139 20.45 3.20 6.75
N LEU A 140 19.32 2.57 6.41
CA LEU A 140 18.01 2.93 6.96
C LEU A 140 17.99 2.81 8.48
N LEU A 141 18.48 1.67 9.01
CA LEU A 141 18.48 1.39 10.44
C LEU A 141 19.47 2.28 11.24
N ASN A 142 20.54 2.76 10.61
CA ASN A 142 21.54 3.64 11.23
C ASN A 142 21.31 5.14 10.96
N ALA A 143 20.42 5.50 10.02
CA ALA A 143 20.13 6.90 9.73
C ALA A 143 19.61 7.66 10.94
N ASN A 144 19.99 8.91 11.08
CA ASN A 144 19.43 9.81 12.08
C ASN A 144 17.95 10.14 11.75
N LYS A 145 17.18 10.53 12.76
CA LYS A 145 15.82 11.05 12.56
C LYS A 145 15.87 12.29 11.65
N GLY A 146 15.06 12.28 10.57
CA GLY A 146 15.06 13.33 9.55
C GLY A 146 16.26 13.28 8.58
N GLY A 147 17.13 12.27 8.71
CA GLY A 147 18.21 12.00 7.76
C GLY A 147 17.73 11.52 6.41
N ALA A 148 18.65 11.07 5.58
CA ALA A 148 18.35 10.57 4.24
C ALA A 148 19.23 9.35 3.92
N ILE A 149 18.71 8.45 3.09
CA ILE A 149 19.45 7.36 2.45
C ILE A 149 19.32 7.47 0.94
N LYS A 150 20.31 6.95 0.23
CA LYS A 150 20.39 7.06 -1.22
C LYS A 150 20.11 5.70 -1.88
N SER A 151 19.34 5.70 -2.99
CA SER A 151 19.19 4.51 -3.80
C SER A 151 20.56 4.06 -4.30
N ILE A 152 20.82 2.76 -4.22
CA ILE A 152 22.04 2.13 -4.71
C ILE A 152 21.86 1.54 -6.12
N GLY A 153 20.60 1.42 -6.58
CA GLY A 153 20.27 0.87 -7.89
C GLY A 153 18.78 0.64 -8.05
N ALA A 154 18.44 -0.10 -9.09
CA ALA A 154 17.09 -0.54 -9.36
C ALA A 154 17.09 -1.90 -10.08
N ILE A 155 16.00 -2.65 -9.91
CA ILE A 155 15.75 -3.93 -10.58
C ILE A 155 14.51 -3.76 -11.45
N ASP A 156 14.61 -4.03 -12.74
CA ASP A 156 13.46 -4.07 -13.65
C ASP A 156 12.57 -5.27 -13.30
N VAL A 157 11.26 -5.04 -13.23
CA VAL A 157 10.28 -6.06 -12.84
C VAL A 157 9.24 -6.37 -13.92
N HIS A 158 9.46 -5.90 -15.14
CA HIS A 158 8.70 -6.20 -16.36
C HIS A 158 7.18 -5.93 -16.27
N ASN A 159 6.72 -5.22 -15.25
CA ASN A 159 5.35 -4.76 -15.09
C ASN A 159 5.29 -3.38 -14.45
N ASN A 160 4.11 -2.78 -14.33
CA ASN A 160 3.96 -1.47 -13.69
C ASN A 160 3.80 -1.64 -12.17
N ALA A 161 4.93 -1.88 -11.48
CA ALA A 161 4.99 -2.15 -10.05
C ALA A 161 4.30 -1.07 -9.21
N SER A 162 3.21 -1.43 -8.55
CA SER A 162 2.48 -0.60 -7.60
C SER A 162 2.47 -1.21 -6.20
N LEU A 163 2.81 -2.48 -6.06
CA LEU A 163 2.99 -3.20 -4.81
C LEU A 163 4.22 -4.12 -4.90
N VAL A 164 4.76 -4.49 -3.77
CA VAL A 164 5.82 -5.51 -3.62
C VAL A 164 5.49 -6.38 -2.41
N TYR A 165 5.73 -7.67 -2.50
CA TYR A 165 5.53 -8.62 -1.40
C TYR A 165 6.55 -9.76 -1.50
N LEU A 166 7.18 -10.13 -0.39
CA LEU A 166 8.07 -11.29 -0.29
C LEU A 166 7.36 -12.44 0.42
N ASP A 167 7.16 -13.53 -0.29
CA ASP A 167 6.84 -14.82 0.34
C ASP A 167 8.12 -15.44 0.89
N LYS A 168 8.28 -15.35 2.21
CA LYS A 168 9.46 -15.85 2.93
C LYS A 168 9.54 -17.39 2.93
N ASP A 169 8.42 -18.09 2.72
CA ASP A 169 8.37 -19.56 2.69
C ASP A 169 8.91 -20.10 1.35
N THR A 170 8.59 -19.44 0.24
CA THR A 170 9.05 -19.85 -1.10
C THR A 170 10.29 -19.09 -1.59
N ASN A 171 10.70 -18.04 -0.89
CA ASN A 171 11.75 -17.11 -1.31
C ASN A 171 11.47 -16.48 -2.69
N ILE A 172 10.21 -16.09 -2.90
CA ILE A 172 9.78 -15.37 -4.10
C ILE A 172 9.28 -13.98 -3.72
N ILE A 173 9.87 -12.96 -4.33
CA ILE A 173 9.41 -11.57 -4.23
C ILE A 173 8.52 -11.24 -5.44
N TYR A 174 7.38 -10.67 -5.17
CA TYR A 174 6.35 -10.38 -6.15
C TYR A 174 6.25 -8.88 -6.43
N SER A 175 6.15 -8.55 -7.72
CA SER A 175 5.80 -7.22 -8.21
C SER A 175 4.39 -7.25 -8.76
N GLY A 176 3.49 -6.43 -8.28
CA GLY A 176 2.10 -6.41 -8.73
C GLY A 176 1.65 -5.07 -9.30
N GLU A 177 0.68 -5.12 -10.20
CA GLU A 177 0.13 -3.98 -10.92
C GLU A 177 -1.16 -3.45 -10.29
N PHE A 178 -1.33 -2.13 -10.41
CA PHE A 178 -2.61 -1.46 -10.20
C PHE A 178 -3.23 -1.09 -11.55
N GLU A 179 -4.43 -1.61 -11.84
CA GLU A 179 -5.17 -1.27 -13.05
C GLU A 179 -6.41 -0.43 -12.73
N LYS A 180 -6.59 0.69 -13.44
CA LYS A 180 -7.78 1.53 -13.48
C LYS A 180 -7.79 2.34 -14.77
N GLU A 181 -8.00 1.67 -15.89
CA GLU A 181 -7.87 2.25 -17.23
C GLU A 181 -8.63 3.58 -17.42
N LYS A 182 -9.89 3.63 -16.96
CA LYS A 182 -10.73 4.84 -17.05
C LYS A 182 -10.17 6.05 -16.29
N SER A 183 -9.21 5.84 -15.41
CA SER A 183 -8.53 6.89 -14.62
C SER A 183 -7.07 7.08 -15.02
N GLY A 184 -6.64 6.47 -16.14
CA GLY A 184 -5.29 6.60 -16.69
C GLY A 184 -4.27 5.58 -16.20
N TYR A 185 -4.63 4.67 -15.30
CA TYR A 185 -3.76 3.58 -14.83
C TYR A 185 -3.96 2.36 -15.73
N LYS A 186 -3.19 2.30 -16.82
CA LYS A 186 -3.25 1.21 -17.79
C LYS A 186 -2.15 0.18 -17.52
N THR A 187 -2.49 -1.08 -17.67
CA THR A 187 -1.57 -2.22 -17.72
C THR A 187 -1.38 -2.64 -19.17
N ASP A 188 -0.37 -3.46 -19.43
CA ASP A 188 -0.16 -4.03 -20.75
C ASP A 188 -1.37 -4.91 -21.14
N SER A 189 -1.82 -4.83 -22.38
CA SER A 189 -2.96 -5.62 -22.86
C SER A 189 -2.71 -7.13 -22.85
N THR A 190 -1.47 -7.57 -22.88
CA THR A 190 -1.07 -8.99 -22.76
C THR A 190 -1.28 -9.52 -21.32
N HIS A 191 -1.40 -8.63 -20.34
CA HIS A 191 -1.75 -8.96 -18.94
C HIS A 191 -3.27 -9.11 -18.73
N HIS A 192 -4.09 -8.80 -19.75
CA HIS A 192 -5.55 -8.94 -19.70
C HIS A 192 -5.96 -10.36 -20.04
N LEU A 193 -6.19 -11.17 -19.02
CA LEU A 193 -6.41 -12.61 -19.16
C LEU A 193 -7.83 -13.01 -18.77
N LYS A 194 -8.44 -13.88 -19.57
CA LYS A 194 -9.65 -14.60 -19.20
C LYS A 194 -9.26 -15.88 -18.51
N THR A 195 -9.69 -16.05 -17.25
CA THR A 195 -9.41 -17.26 -16.49
C THR A 195 -10.29 -18.44 -16.92
N PRO A 196 -9.93 -19.69 -16.60
CA PRO A 196 -10.74 -20.85 -16.95
C PRO A 196 -12.16 -20.82 -16.40
N CYS A 197 -12.40 -20.20 -15.23
CA CYS A 197 -13.74 -20.04 -14.67
C CYS A 197 -14.55 -18.89 -15.30
N GLY A 198 -13.96 -18.12 -16.22
CA GLY A 198 -14.62 -17.09 -16.99
C GLY A 198 -14.43 -15.67 -16.50
N ASP A 199 -13.74 -15.44 -15.39
CA ASP A 199 -13.38 -14.11 -14.91
C ASP A 199 -12.39 -13.45 -15.87
N TYR A 200 -12.41 -12.10 -15.89
CA TYR A 200 -11.51 -11.32 -16.73
C TYR A 200 -10.66 -10.39 -15.88
N ASN A 201 -9.43 -10.80 -15.68
CA ASN A 201 -8.42 -10.06 -14.95
C ASN A 201 -7.65 -9.11 -15.89
N LYS A 202 -7.23 -7.96 -15.37
CA LYS A 202 -6.55 -6.92 -16.16
C LYS A 202 -5.21 -6.47 -15.58
N ALA A 203 -4.69 -7.22 -14.64
CA ALA A 203 -3.40 -6.92 -14.02
C ALA A 203 -2.65 -8.22 -13.74
N LEU A 204 -1.34 -8.10 -13.59
CA LEU A 204 -0.44 -9.22 -13.39
C LEU A 204 0.46 -8.96 -12.18
N ILE A 205 0.67 -10.00 -11.39
CA ILE A 205 1.77 -10.09 -10.44
C ILE A 205 2.84 -10.96 -11.09
N ILE A 206 4.11 -10.56 -10.98
CA ILE A 206 5.27 -11.30 -11.48
C ILE A 206 6.18 -11.64 -10.30
N GLY A 207 6.56 -12.90 -10.17
CA GLY A 207 7.42 -13.42 -9.11
C GLY A 207 8.87 -13.59 -9.56
N TYR A 208 9.78 -13.24 -8.67
CA TYR A 208 11.24 -13.31 -8.85
C TYR A 208 11.86 -14.03 -7.66
N ARG A 209 12.92 -14.83 -7.86
CA ARG A 209 13.64 -15.45 -6.74
C ARG A 209 14.51 -14.44 -6.03
N VAL A 210 14.46 -14.44 -4.70
CA VAL A 210 15.53 -13.78 -3.93
C VAL A 210 16.76 -14.67 -3.94
N ASP A 211 17.92 -14.05 -4.19
CA ASP A 211 19.23 -14.72 -4.33
C ASP A 211 20.33 -13.77 -3.88
N GLU A 212 20.92 -14.03 -2.72
CA GLU A 212 21.98 -13.20 -2.13
C GLU A 212 23.24 -13.10 -3.01
N SER A 213 23.43 -14.01 -3.99
CA SER A 213 24.55 -13.94 -4.93
C SER A 213 24.37 -12.86 -6.00
N LYS A 214 23.17 -12.34 -6.19
CA LYS A 214 22.86 -11.29 -7.15
C LYS A 214 23.14 -9.91 -6.57
N GLU A 215 23.43 -8.95 -7.46
CA GLU A 215 23.88 -7.60 -7.09
C GLU A 215 22.97 -6.91 -6.05
N PHE A 216 21.64 -7.09 -6.16
CA PHE A 216 20.64 -6.51 -5.26
C PHE A 216 19.80 -7.57 -4.55
N GLY A 217 20.28 -8.79 -4.40
CA GLY A 217 19.59 -9.86 -3.68
C GLY A 217 18.39 -10.47 -4.40
N ILE A 218 18.14 -10.13 -5.67
CA ILE A 218 17.04 -10.68 -6.49
C ILE A 218 17.59 -11.11 -7.85
N ASP A 219 17.21 -12.30 -8.32
CA ASP A 219 17.38 -12.70 -9.70
C ASP A 219 16.35 -11.98 -10.58
N PRO A 220 16.75 -11.14 -11.56
CA PRO A 220 15.81 -10.40 -12.40
C PRO A 220 15.03 -11.28 -13.39
N VAL A 221 15.31 -12.59 -13.42
CA VAL A 221 14.58 -13.55 -14.27
C VAL A 221 13.26 -13.93 -13.58
N PRO A 222 12.08 -13.64 -14.18
CA PRO A 222 10.81 -14.02 -13.62
C PRO A 222 10.65 -15.55 -13.58
N VAL A 223 10.03 -16.05 -12.52
CA VAL A 223 9.83 -17.50 -12.31
C VAL A 223 8.38 -17.92 -12.41
N GLU A 224 7.45 -17.01 -12.16
CA GLU A 224 6.01 -17.27 -12.25
C GLU A 224 5.22 -15.96 -12.36
N ALA A 225 3.95 -16.08 -12.70
CA ALA A 225 3.03 -14.94 -12.73
C ALA A 225 1.67 -15.31 -12.12
N ILE A 226 0.95 -14.31 -11.60
CA ILE A 226 -0.42 -14.46 -11.10
C ILE A 226 -1.29 -13.42 -11.77
N SER A 227 -2.30 -13.86 -12.49
CA SER A 227 -3.35 -13.00 -13.05
C SER A 227 -4.27 -12.53 -11.94
N ILE A 228 -4.46 -11.22 -11.80
CA ILE A 228 -5.21 -10.62 -10.70
C ILE A 228 -6.29 -9.65 -11.16
N PRO A 229 -7.37 -9.45 -10.36
CA PRO A 229 -8.33 -8.40 -10.63
C PRO A 229 -7.74 -7.00 -10.48
N SER A 230 -8.42 -6.03 -11.07
CA SER A 230 -8.08 -4.60 -11.02
C SER A 230 -8.10 -4.04 -9.61
N LEU A 231 -7.45 -2.87 -9.42
CA LEU A 231 -7.43 -2.08 -8.18
C LEU A 231 -6.59 -2.67 -7.04
N ALA A 232 -5.67 -3.60 -7.32
CA ALA A 232 -4.78 -4.16 -6.32
C ALA A 232 -3.85 -3.08 -5.74
N GLN A 233 -3.81 -2.98 -4.41
CA GLN A 233 -2.98 -2.03 -3.66
C GLN A 233 -1.93 -2.73 -2.79
N GLY A 234 -2.17 -4.00 -2.47
CA GLY A 234 -1.27 -4.81 -1.70
C GLY A 234 -1.70 -6.26 -1.66
N MET A 235 -0.77 -7.13 -1.30
CA MET A 235 -1.00 -8.56 -1.17
C MET A 235 -0.13 -9.09 -0.03
N CYS A 236 -0.60 -10.11 0.67
CA CYS A 236 0.24 -10.96 1.50
C CYS A 236 -0.29 -12.39 1.53
N PHE A 237 0.55 -13.34 1.88
CA PHE A 237 0.15 -14.72 2.13
C PHE A 237 0.00 -14.97 3.64
N THR A 238 -0.96 -15.79 3.98
CA THR A 238 -1.13 -16.40 5.28
C THR A 238 -0.94 -17.91 5.12
N GLU A 239 -1.05 -18.68 6.19
CA GLU A 239 -0.93 -20.15 6.10
C GLU A 239 -1.94 -20.80 5.14
N LYS A 240 -3.06 -20.11 4.84
CA LYS A 240 -4.17 -20.66 4.04
C LYS A 240 -4.54 -19.83 2.85
N TYR A 241 -4.33 -18.54 2.91
CA TYR A 241 -4.89 -17.59 1.94
C TYR A 241 -3.84 -16.67 1.36
N ALA A 242 -3.96 -16.40 0.06
CA ALA A 242 -3.49 -15.14 -0.49
C ALA A 242 -4.55 -14.08 -0.21
N VAL A 243 -4.15 -12.99 0.43
CA VAL A 243 -5.06 -11.87 0.74
C VAL A 243 -4.65 -10.67 -0.09
N MET A 244 -5.59 -10.12 -0.86
CA MET A 244 -5.34 -8.96 -1.71
C MET A 244 -6.20 -7.78 -1.28
N SER A 245 -5.57 -6.63 -1.05
CA SER A 245 -6.23 -5.34 -0.81
C SER A 245 -6.57 -4.69 -2.14
N THR A 246 -7.81 -4.24 -2.29
CA THR A 246 -8.23 -3.43 -3.43
C THR A 246 -8.92 -2.17 -2.97
N SER A 247 -8.58 -1.04 -3.57
CA SER A 247 -9.19 0.24 -3.24
C SER A 247 -9.25 1.20 -4.42
N TRP A 248 -10.21 2.14 -4.37
CA TRP A 248 -10.26 3.29 -5.26
C TRP A 248 -11.05 4.44 -4.63
N GLY A 249 -10.39 5.54 -4.38
CA GLY A 249 -11.01 6.76 -3.86
C GLY A 249 -11.80 6.50 -2.58
N ILE A 250 -12.97 7.15 -2.45
CA ILE A 250 -13.83 7.04 -1.26
C ILE A 250 -14.69 5.78 -1.21
N SER A 251 -14.59 4.92 -2.23
CA SER A 251 -15.31 3.65 -2.24
C SER A 251 -14.81 2.72 -1.13
N THR A 252 -15.70 1.87 -0.62
CA THR A 252 -15.33 0.81 0.31
C THR A 252 -14.23 -0.06 -0.28
N SER A 253 -13.10 -0.18 0.39
CA SER A 253 -12.04 -1.12 0.05
C SER A 253 -12.50 -2.56 0.31
N LYS A 254 -11.84 -3.50 -0.33
CA LYS A 254 -12.14 -4.92 -0.17
C LYS A 254 -10.84 -5.70 0.02
N PHE A 255 -10.86 -6.64 0.96
CA PHE A 255 -9.86 -7.68 1.07
C PHE A 255 -10.45 -8.96 0.51
N PHE A 256 -9.82 -9.48 -0.53
CA PHE A 256 -10.16 -10.74 -1.18
C PHE A 256 -9.26 -11.84 -0.62
N TYR A 257 -9.85 -12.94 -0.19
CA TYR A 257 -9.13 -14.09 0.37
C TYR A 257 -9.24 -15.24 -0.64
N TYR A 258 -8.12 -15.64 -1.20
CA TYR A 258 -8.01 -16.74 -2.16
C TYR A 258 -7.37 -17.94 -1.48
N ASP A 259 -7.97 -19.11 -1.62
CA ASP A 259 -7.51 -20.38 -1.03
C ASP A 259 -6.25 -20.87 -1.76
N LEU A 260 -5.11 -20.83 -1.08
CA LEU A 260 -3.82 -21.26 -1.65
C LEU A 260 -3.82 -22.72 -2.08
N SER A 261 -4.58 -23.60 -1.40
CA SER A 261 -4.68 -25.01 -1.76
C SER A 261 -5.40 -25.27 -3.10
N LYS A 262 -6.10 -24.28 -3.61
CA LYS A 262 -6.80 -24.31 -4.90
C LYS A 262 -6.06 -23.57 -6.00
N MET A 263 -4.90 -23.00 -5.72
CA MET A 263 -4.07 -22.39 -6.74
C MET A 263 -3.36 -23.47 -7.56
N ASN A 264 -3.65 -23.50 -8.84
CA ASN A 264 -3.02 -24.44 -9.77
C ASN A 264 -2.44 -23.67 -10.97
N VAL A 265 -1.38 -24.21 -11.54
CA VAL A 265 -0.85 -23.71 -12.81
C VAL A 265 -1.92 -23.85 -13.89
N ILE A 266 -2.28 -22.74 -14.52
CA ILE A 266 -3.28 -22.68 -15.61
C ILE A 266 -2.61 -22.95 -16.96
N GLY A 267 -1.37 -22.53 -17.11
CA GLY A 267 -0.58 -22.63 -18.33
C GLY A 267 0.67 -21.78 -18.19
N ASN A 268 1.21 -21.36 -19.32
CA ASN A 268 2.35 -20.45 -19.36
C ASN A 268 1.95 -19.12 -20.01
N ILE A 269 2.61 -18.04 -19.59
CA ILE A 269 2.45 -16.69 -20.14
C ILE A 269 3.81 -16.13 -20.55
N ASN A 270 3.85 -15.48 -21.71
CA ASN A 270 5.03 -14.69 -22.10
C ASN A 270 4.97 -13.33 -21.39
N ILE A 271 6.04 -12.98 -20.69
CA ILE A 271 6.18 -11.67 -20.08
C ILE A 271 6.46 -10.64 -21.17
N SER A 272 5.59 -9.65 -21.31
CA SER A 272 5.62 -8.65 -22.39
C SER A 272 6.97 -7.96 -22.49
N GLY A 273 7.46 -7.83 -23.72
CA GLY A 273 8.76 -7.19 -24.01
C GLY A 273 9.98 -8.03 -23.68
N THR A 274 9.82 -9.30 -23.30
CA THR A 274 10.91 -10.22 -22.96
C THR A 274 10.79 -11.53 -23.73
N GLU A 275 11.80 -12.40 -23.58
CA GLU A 275 11.76 -13.81 -24.04
C GLU A 275 11.26 -14.79 -22.94
N PHE A 276 10.95 -14.29 -21.77
CA PHE A 276 10.55 -15.14 -20.64
C PHE A 276 9.14 -15.70 -20.81
N ASN A 277 9.04 -17.02 -20.66
CA ASN A 277 7.79 -17.77 -20.67
C ASN A 277 7.68 -18.53 -19.35
N VAL A 278 6.77 -18.11 -18.48
CA VAL A 278 6.66 -18.60 -17.11
C VAL A 278 5.29 -19.23 -16.83
N PRO A 279 5.20 -20.20 -15.89
CA PRO A 279 3.92 -20.70 -15.42
C PRO A 279 3.10 -19.56 -14.80
N TYR A 280 1.77 -19.59 -15.01
CA TYR A 280 0.90 -18.61 -14.39
C TYR A 280 -0.28 -19.24 -13.67
N TYR A 281 -0.71 -18.54 -12.63
CA TYR A 281 -1.87 -18.80 -11.79
C TYR A 281 -2.90 -17.69 -11.95
N ALA A 282 -4.07 -17.82 -11.32
CA ALA A 282 -5.03 -16.72 -11.25
C ALA A 282 -5.67 -16.61 -9.88
N PHE A 283 -5.90 -15.38 -9.44
CA PHE A 283 -6.87 -15.08 -8.40
C PHE A 283 -8.21 -14.80 -9.06
N ASP A 284 -9.14 -15.74 -8.91
CA ASP A 284 -10.44 -15.69 -9.57
C ASP A 284 -11.55 -16.30 -8.70
N SER A 285 -12.76 -16.40 -9.23
CA SER A 285 -13.91 -16.92 -8.49
C SER A 285 -13.80 -18.39 -8.11
N SER A 286 -12.93 -19.18 -8.74
CA SER A 286 -12.73 -20.60 -8.43
C SER A 286 -12.02 -20.85 -7.11
N ASN A 287 -11.11 -19.94 -6.73
CA ASN A 287 -10.35 -20.01 -5.47
C ASN A 287 -10.72 -18.90 -4.47
N LEU A 288 -11.61 -17.98 -4.82
CA LEU A 288 -12.10 -16.94 -3.90
C LEU A 288 -13.00 -17.55 -2.82
N VAL A 289 -12.65 -17.39 -1.55
CA VAL A 289 -13.42 -17.93 -0.41
C VAL A 289 -14.10 -16.86 0.43
N LYS A 290 -13.58 -15.64 0.45
CA LYS A 290 -14.10 -14.55 1.28
C LYS A 290 -13.81 -13.19 0.66
N VAL A 291 -14.78 -12.29 0.76
CA VAL A 291 -14.58 -10.85 0.49
C VAL A 291 -14.94 -10.08 1.74
N GLN A 292 -13.98 -9.37 2.28
CA GLN A 292 -14.16 -8.55 3.48
C GLN A 292 -14.17 -7.07 3.12
N LYS A 293 -15.22 -6.36 3.53
CA LYS A 293 -15.27 -4.89 3.42
C LYS A 293 -14.28 -4.27 4.39
N ALA A 294 -13.50 -3.30 3.90
CA ALA A 294 -12.53 -2.54 4.65
C ALA A 294 -12.75 -1.03 4.45
N PRO A 295 -12.22 -0.18 5.36
CA PRO A 295 -12.29 1.27 5.18
C PRO A 295 -11.68 1.72 3.85
N PRO A 296 -12.16 2.83 3.26
CA PRO A 296 -11.67 3.35 2.00
C PRO A 296 -10.15 3.62 1.98
N MET A 297 -9.56 3.48 0.80
CA MET A 297 -8.13 3.76 0.57
C MET A 297 -7.21 2.88 1.41
N SER A 298 -7.55 1.59 1.55
CA SER A 298 -6.62 0.60 2.08
C SER A 298 -5.50 0.36 1.06
N GLU A 299 -4.28 0.29 1.56
CA GLU A 299 -3.05 0.14 0.79
C GLU A 299 -2.45 -1.26 0.98
N GLU A 300 -1.13 -1.37 1.08
CA GLU A 300 -0.41 -2.61 1.25
C GLU A 300 -0.81 -3.39 2.51
N LEU A 301 -0.60 -4.68 2.47
CA LEU A 301 -0.89 -5.65 3.52
C LEU A 301 0.38 -6.36 3.96
N GLU A 302 0.45 -6.69 5.25
CA GLU A 302 1.48 -7.56 5.82
C GLU A 302 0.83 -8.57 6.76
N TYR A 303 1.40 -9.77 6.88
CA TYR A 303 0.91 -10.79 7.81
C TYR A 303 1.87 -10.98 8.96
N VAL A 304 1.46 -10.57 10.17
CA VAL A 304 2.30 -10.53 11.36
C VAL A 304 1.56 -11.14 12.54
N ASP A 305 2.15 -12.14 13.19
CA ASP A 305 1.63 -12.77 14.41
C ASP A 305 0.13 -13.17 14.31
N GLY A 306 -0.26 -13.82 13.21
CA GLY A 306 -1.64 -14.27 12.99
C GLY A 306 -2.62 -13.14 12.64
N ARG A 307 -2.12 -11.96 12.27
CA ARG A 307 -2.93 -10.79 11.92
C ARG A 307 -2.56 -10.22 10.58
N LEU A 308 -3.58 -9.87 9.84
CA LEU A 308 -3.44 -9.04 8.64
C LEU A 308 -3.24 -7.60 9.08
N VAL A 309 -2.03 -7.09 8.93
CA VAL A 309 -1.68 -5.70 9.18
C VAL A 309 -1.98 -4.89 7.92
N TYR A 310 -2.66 -3.75 8.07
CA TYR A 310 -2.96 -2.86 6.96
C TYR A 310 -2.92 -1.41 7.40
N LEU A 311 -2.74 -0.54 6.44
CA LEU A 311 -2.85 0.90 6.60
C LEU A 311 -3.78 1.53 5.54
N THR A 312 -4.12 2.80 5.73
CA THR A 312 -4.89 3.57 4.76
C THR A 312 -4.25 4.93 4.51
N GLU A 313 -4.38 5.43 3.31
CA GLU A 313 -3.94 6.80 2.96
C GLU A 313 -5.00 7.87 3.26
N SER A 314 -6.22 7.47 3.61
CA SER A 314 -7.41 8.32 3.70
C SER A 314 -7.35 9.46 4.73
N ALA A 315 -6.52 9.32 5.79
CA ALA A 315 -6.35 10.36 6.81
C ALA A 315 -5.25 11.37 6.48
N SER A 316 -4.53 11.21 5.37
CA SER A 316 -3.50 12.14 4.94
C SER A 316 -4.10 13.52 4.63
N ASN A 317 -3.27 14.57 4.69
CA ASN A 317 -3.70 15.93 4.31
C ASN A 317 -4.02 16.08 2.82
N LYS A 318 -3.86 15.04 2.00
CA LYS A 318 -4.32 14.98 0.62
C LYS A 318 -5.83 14.72 0.53
N TYR A 319 -6.35 13.82 1.38
CA TYR A 319 -7.73 13.33 1.31
C TYR A 319 -8.60 13.73 2.50
N ILE A 320 -8.02 13.97 3.65
CA ILE A 320 -8.58 14.43 4.93
C ILE A 320 -9.76 13.64 5.52
N PHE A 321 -10.66 13.05 4.73
CA PHE A 321 -11.90 12.44 5.24
C PHE A 321 -11.65 11.23 6.16
N GLY A 322 -10.58 10.48 5.97
CA GLY A 322 -10.19 9.37 6.85
C GLY A 322 -9.83 9.79 8.27
N LYS A 323 -9.58 11.09 8.49
CA LYS A 323 -9.40 11.64 9.84
C LYS A 323 -10.62 11.42 10.71
N TRP A 324 -11.80 11.37 10.13
CA TRP A 324 -13.07 11.20 10.83
C TRP A 324 -13.64 9.79 10.74
N THR A 325 -13.04 8.92 9.93
CA THR A 325 -13.51 7.54 9.69
C THR A 325 -12.56 6.47 10.20
N GLY A 326 -11.59 6.82 11.06
CA GLY A 326 -10.66 5.85 11.68
C GLY A 326 -9.36 5.60 10.94
N GLY A 327 -9.08 6.30 9.83
CA GLY A 327 -7.89 6.13 8.99
C GLY A 327 -6.56 6.62 9.58
N TYR A 328 -6.54 7.03 10.85
CA TYR A 328 -5.32 7.49 11.53
C TYR A 328 -4.33 6.38 11.90
N TYR A 329 -4.80 5.13 11.95
CA TYR A 329 -4.04 4.03 12.53
C TYR A 329 -3.84 2.91 11.52
N ALA A 330 -2.61 2.41 11.42
CA ALA A 330 -2.39 1.04 10.97
C ALA A 330 -3.03 0.08 11.96
N ARG A 331 -3.61 -1.02 11.48
CA ARG A 331 -4.38 -1.93 12.31
C ARG A 331 -4.05 -3.37 11.97
N GLY A 332 -4.12 -4.23 12.98
CA GLY A 332 -4.02 -5.67 12.84
C GLY A 332 -5.40 -6.32 12.90
N LEU A 333 -5.82 -6.95 11.83
CA LEU A 333 -7.08 -7.66 11.70
C LEU A 333 -6.83 -9.15 11.94
N LYS A 334 -7.61 -9.78 12.81
CA LYS A 334 -7.51 -11.23 13.01
C LYS A 334 -7.95 -11.96 11.73
N VAL A 335 -7.14 -12.89 11.28
CA VAL A 335 -7.47 -13.82 10.18
C VAL A 335 -8.07 -15.08 10.81
N ASP A 336 -9.34 -15.39 10.45
CA ASP A 336 -10.06 -16.59 10.93
C ASP A 336 -9.88 -17.74 9.95
#